data_8c4517e96eb03c7a839066e20ddaaffb
#
_entry.id   8c4517e96eb03c7a839066e20ddaaffb
#
_cell.length_a   1.000
_cell.length_b   1.000
_cell.length_c   1.000
_cell.angle_alpha   90.00
_cell.angle_beta   90.00
_cell.angle_gamma   90.00
#
_symmetry.space_group_name_H-M   'P 1'
#
loop_
_entity.id
_entity.type
_entity.pdbx_description
1 polymer ?
#
loop_
_entity_poly.entity_id
_entity_poly.type
_entity_poly.pdbx_seq_one_letter_code
_entity_poly.pdbx_strand_id
1 'polypeptide(L)'
;MNRYLIFRTDRIGDFIFSRIITDSIKKNNSSNIIDFVCSSYNANYIKNYKDINKIFILDKYNLILMIKNLIAINSNKYDYIIILDGKRRSVFFSIFLNAKYKIVVLKDWRPYLLLKLFFNKYIINSEVKSQYDNFTFLANLIDLKVDKNISYYKNYLFKKKN
;
A
#
# COMPACT_ATOMS: atom_id res chain seq x y z
N MET A 1 -6.20 -17.76 3.53
CA MET A 1 -6.51 -16.63 2.61
C MET A 1 -6.60 -15.38 3.43
N ASN A 2 -5.77 -14.38 3.14
CA ASN A 2 -5.75 -13.09 3.85
C ASN A 2 -6.20 -11.97 2.92
N ARG A 3 -6.76 -10.91 3.52
CA ARG A 3 -7.20 -9.72 2.79
C ARG A 3 -6.35 -8.51 3.16
N TYR A 4 -5.80 -7.87 2.13
CA TYR A 4 -4.87 -6.75 2.25
C TYR A 4 -5.49 -5.48 1.68
N LEU A 5 -5.36 -4.37 2.40
CA LEU A 5 -5.66 -3.03 1.90
C LEU A 5 -4.35 -2.23 1.83
N ILE A 6 -3.99 -1.78 0.64
CA ILE A 6 -2.74 -1.06 0.42
C ILE A 6 -3.02 0.39 0.04
N PHE A 7 -2.42 1.32 0.78
CA PHE A 7 -2.51 2.75 0.49
C PHE A 7 -1.32 3.19 -0.36
N ARG A 8 -1.60 3.71 -1.55
CA ARG A 8 -0.63 4.30 -2.46
C ARG A 8 -1.25 5.46 -3.23
N THR A 9 -1.28 6.64 -2.62
CA THR A 9 -1.97 7.83 -3.15
C THR A 9 -1.04 8.83 -3.84
N ASP A 10 0.24 8.51 -3.99
CA ASP A 10 1.28 9.33 -4.60
C ASP A 10 1.38 9.13 -6.13
N ARG A 11 2.59 9.15 -6.70
CA ARG A 11 2.80 9.11 -8.14
C ARG A 11 2.70 7.68 -8.70
N ILE A 12 2.42 7.56 -10.00
CA ILE A 12 2.37 6.26 -10.71
C ILE A 12 3.69 5.49 -10.60
N GLY A 13 4.83 6.20 -10.67
CA GLY A 13 6.15 5.58 -10.47
C GLY A 13 6.28 4.89 -9.12
N ASP A 14 5.77 5.51 -8.09
CA ASP A 14 5.78 4.94 -6.72
C ASP A 14 4.88 3.70 -6.62
N PHE A 15 3.76 3.68 -7.37
CA PHE A 15 2.92 2.49 -7.48
C PHE A 15 3.68 1.31 -8.11
N ILE A 16 4.48 1.55 -9.16
CA ILE A 16 5.26 0.50 -9.81
C ILE A 16 6.22 -0.16 -8.81
N PHE A 17 6.88 0.61 -7.96
CA PHE A 17 7.72 0.06 -6.89
C PHE A 17 6.91 -0.71 -5.85
N SER A 18 5.69 -0.28 -5.54
CA SER A 18 4.84 -0.98 -4.57
C SER A 18 4.40 -2.38 -5.03
N ARG A 19 4.56 -2.71 -6.32
CA ARG A 19 4.32 -4.04 -6.84
C ARG A 19 5.16 -5.13 -6.18
N ILE A 20 6.32 -4.78 -5.65
CA ILE A 20 7.13 -5.72 -4.84
C ILE A 20 6.25 -6.33 -3.74
N ILE A 21 5.44 -5.52 -3.08
CA ILE A 21 4.54 -5.98 -2.02
C ILE A 21 3.39 -6.82 -2.57
N THR A 22 2.72 -6.35 -3.64
CA THR A 22 1.59 -7.07 -4.22
C THR A 22 1.99 -8.43 -4.80
N ASP A 23 3.12 -8.45 -5.51
CA ASP A 23 3.64 -9.68 -6.10
C ASP A 23 4.07 -10.66 -5.00
N SER A 24 4.69 -10.17 -3.92
CA SER A 24 5.04 -10.99 -2.75
C SER A 24 3.81 -11.57 -2.06
N ILE A 25 2.74 -10.78 -1.90
CA ILE A 25 1.47 -11.25 -1.33
C ILE A 25 0.88 -12.38 -2.18
N LYS A 26 0.85 -12.22 -3.51
CA LYS A 26 0.31 -13.22 -4.43
C LYS A 26 1.19 -14.46 -4.56
N LYS A 27 2.50 -14.29 -4.52
CA LYS A 27 3.47 -15.40 -4.53
C LYS A 27 3.37 -16.25 -3.25
N ASN A 28 3.13 -15.60 -2.12
CA ASN A 28 2.96 -16.32 -0.84
C ASN A 28 1.67 -17.15 -0.83
N ASN A 29 0.57 -16.61 -1.35
CA ASN A 29 -0.68 -17.32 -1.59
C ASN A 29 -1.50 -16.60 -2.66
N SER A 30 -1.72 -17.26 -3.80
CA SER A 30 -2.47 -16.69 -4.94
C SER A 30 -3.93 -16.34 -4.60
N SER A 31 -4.52 -17.01 -3.59
CA SER A 31 -5.88 -16.75 -3.10
C SER A 31 -5.98 -15.48 -2.24
N ASN A 32 -4.88 -14.85 -1.86
CA ASN A 32 -4.93 -13.60 -1.11
C ASN A 32 -5.63 -12.49 -1.92
N ILE A 33 -6.46 -11.71 -1.25
CA ILE A 33 -7.20 -10.59 -1.85
C ILE A 33 -6.44 -9.30 -1.58
N ILE A 34 -6.26 -8.48 -2.62
CA ILE A 34 -5.58 -7.19 -2.53
C ILE A 34 -6.51 -6.10 -3.02
N ASP A 35 -6.85 -5.18 -2.12
CA ASP A 35 -7.59 -3.96 -2.43
C ASP A 35 -6.64 -2.75 -2.28
N PHE A 36 -6.88 -1.70 -3.06
CA PHE A 36 -6.06 -0.48 -3.04
C PHE A 36 -6.86 0.75 -2.65
N VAL A 37 -6.20 1.63 -1.89
CA VAL A 37 -6.60 3.03 -1.73
C VAL A 37 -5.61 3.89 -2.50
N CYS A 38 -6.08 4.62 -3.50
CA CYS A 38 -5.23 5.45 -4.34
C CYS A 38 -5.85 6.82 -4.61
N SER A 39 -5.11 7.71 -5.26
CA SER A 39 -5.66 8.96 -5.77
C SER A 39 -6.47 8.71 -7.05
N SER A 40 -7.37 9.64 -7.40
CA SER A 40 -8.10 9.63 -8.68
C SER A 40 -7.15 9.56 -9.88
N TYR A 41 -5.98 10.20 -9.77
CA TYR A 41 -4.93 10.20 -10.80
C TYR A 41 -4.40 8.80 -11.11
N ASN A 42 -4.23 7.97 -10.09
CA ASN A 42 -3.64 6.64 -10.23
C ASN A 42 -4.67 5.55 -10.52
N ALA A 43 -5.94 5.79 -10.20
CA ALA A 43 -6.99 4.78 -10.27
C ALA A 43 -7.11 4.15 -11.67
N ASN A 44 -7.06 4.97 -12.73
CA ASN A 44 -7.13 4.50 -14.11
C ASN A 44 -5.98 3.58 -14.52
N TYR A 45 -4.80 3.79 -13.94
CA TYR A 45 -3.64 2.94 -14.17
C TYR A 45 -3.73 1.65 -13.37
N ILE A 46 -4.07 1.76 -12.08
CA ILE A 46 -4.10 0.65 -11.13
C ILE A 46 -5.18 -0.37 -11.48
N LYS A 47 -6.36 0.07 -11.97
CA LYS A 47 -7.47 -0.83 -12.34
C LYS A 47 -7.13 -1.87 -13.41
N ASN A 48 -6.06 -1.63 -14.20
CA ASN A 48 -5.62 -2.55 -15.24
C ASN A 48 -4.77 -3.71 -14.69
N TYR A 49 -4.46 -3.71 -13.39
CA TYR A 49 -3.72 -4.80 -12.75
C TYR A 49 -4.67 -5.88 -12.25
N LYS A 50 -4.61 -7.04 -12.88
CA LYS A 50 -5.47 -8.21 -12.60
C LYS A 50 -5.37 -8.76 -11.17
N ASP A 51 -4.27 -8.49 -10.47
CA ASP A 51 -4.06 -8.95 -9.10
C ASP A 51 -4.73 -8.05 -8.04
N ILE A 52 -5.29 -6.91 -8.47
CA ILE A 52 -6.01 -5.98 -7.62
C ILE A 52 -7.51 -6.22 -7.76
N ASN A 53 -8.16 -6.48 -6.63
CA ASN A 53 -9.57 -6.81 -6.59
C ASN A 53 -10.48 -5.57 -6.58
N LYS A 54 -10.23 -4.62 -5.67
CA LYS A 54 -11.01 -3.39 -5.56
C LYS A 54 -10.10 -2.16 -5.42
N ILE A 55 -10.61 -1.01 -5.88
CA ILE A 55 -9.93 0.28 -5.76
C ILE A 55 -10.86 1.27 -5.08
N PHE A 56 -10.34 1.94 -4.05
CA PHE A 56 -11.01 3.04 -3.35
C PHE A 56 -10.25 4.34 -3.64
N ILE A 57 -10.96 5.38 -4.03
CA ILE A 57 -10.34 6.67 -4.36
C ILE A 57 -10.34 7.57 -3.12
N LEU A 58 -9.16 7.94 -2.65
CA LEU A 58 -8.99 8.90 -1.57
C LEU A 58 -8.74 10.29 -2.14
N ASP A 59 -9.81 11.01 -2.43
CA ASP A 59 -9.75 12.40 -2.92
C ASP A 59 -9.77 13.37 -1.74
N LYS A 60 -8.85 14.36 -1.76
CA LYS A 60 -8.75 15.38 -0.69
C LYS A 60 -9.91 16.39 -0.69
N TYR A 61 -10.60 16.54 -1.81
CA TYR A 61 -11.65 17.54 -1.99
C TYR A 61 -13.07 16.99 -1.88
N ASN A 62 -13.21 15.66 -1.80
CA ASN A 62 -14.51 15.01 -1.75
C ASN A 62 -14.72 14.25 -0.44
N LEU A 63 -15.19 14.99 0.57
CA LEU A 63 -15.45 14.44 1.90
C LEU A 63 -16.53 13.34 1.89
N ILE A 64 -17.58 13.52 1.07
CA ILE A 64 -18.66 12.53 0.95
C ILE A 64 -18.11 11.21 0.42
N LEU A 65 -17.26 11.27 -0.61
CA LEU A 65 -16.60 10.08 -1.15
C LEU A 65 -15.68 9.43 -0.11
N MET A 66 -14.97 10.24 0.68
CA MET A 66 -14.13 9.72 1.77
C MET A 66 -14.96 8.94 2.79
N ILE A 67 -16.10 9.47 3.24
CA ILE A 67 -16.98 8.81 4.19
C ILE A 67 -17.57 7.52 3.59
N LYS A 68 -18.06 7.56 2.35
CA LYS A 68 -18.55 6.37 1.63
C LYS A 68 -17.48 5.28 1.55
N ASN A 69 -16.26 5.66 1.20
CA ASN A 69 -15.14 4.71 1.13
C ASN A 69 -14.79 4.16 2.51
N LEU A 70 -14.84 4.97 3.56
CA LEU A 70 -14.57 4.52 4.92
C LEU A 70 -15.56 3.44 5.37
N ILE A 71 -16.86 3.65 5.09
CA ILE A 71 -17.91 2.66 5.35
C ILE A 71 -17.69 1.40 4.51
N ALA A 72 -17.46 1.56 3.20
CA ALA A 72 -17.27 0.45 2.28
C ALA A 72 -16.01 -0.37 2.59
N ILE A 73 -14.93 0.25 3.07
CA ILE A 73 -13.73 -0.43 3.50
C ILE A 73 -13.99 -1.19 4.81
N ASN A 74 -14.62 -0.56 5.80
CA ASN A 74 -14.90 -1.19 7.09
C ASN A 74 -15.89 -2.36 6.99
N SER A 75 -16.76 -2.39 5.98
CA SER A 75 -17.63 -3.54 5.72
C SER A 75 -16.85 -4.78 5.25
N ASN A 76 -15.63 -4.60 4.74
CA ASN A 76 -14.73 -5.70 4.40
C ASN A 76 -13.79 -5.95 5.58
N LYS A 77 -13.68 -7.19 6.02
CA LYS A 77 -12.74 -7.55 7.09
C LYS A 77 -11.34 -7.67 6.51
N TYR A 78 -10.44 -6.75 6.85
CA TYR A 78 -9.04 -6.79 6.43
C TYR A 78 -8.17 -7.43 7.50
N ASP A 79 -7.26 -8.31 7.09
CA ASP A 79 -6.21 -8.82 7.95
C ASP A 79 -5.08 -7.80 8.07
N TYR A 80 -4.74 -7.15 6.94
CA TYR A 80 -3.64 -6.20 6.86
C TYR A 80 -4.06 -4.89 6.19
N ILE A 81 -3.72 -3.77 6.82
CA ILE A 81 -3.71 -2.44 6.21
C ILE A 81 -2.27 -1.97 6.14
N ILE A 82 -1.79 -1.68 4.93
CA ILE A 82 -0.40 -1.28 4.67
C ILE A 82 -0.39 0.10 4.02
N ILE A 83 0.20 1.08 4.70
CA ILE A 83 0.30 2.45 4.22
C ILE A 83 1.71 2.68 3.69
N LEU A 84 1.86 2.69 2.37
CA LEU A 84 3.16 2.81 1.70
C LEU A 84 3.56 4.26 1.38
N ASP A 85 2.59 5.15 1.26
CA ASP A 85 2.84 6.55 0.89
C ASP A 85 3.22 7.45 2.08
N GLY A 86 2.95 7.02 3.31
CA GLY A 86 3.26 7.76 4.54
C GLY A 86 2.66 9.17 4.60
N LYS A 87 1.68 9.49 3.75
CA LYS A 87 1.05 10.81 3.74
C LYS A 87 0.14 10.99 4.95
N ARG A 88 0.16 12.18 5.54
CA ARG A 88 -0.69 12.52 6.70
C ARG A 88 -2.14 12.12 6.50
N ARG A 89 -2.70 12.36 5.31
CA ARG A 89 -4.08 12.02 4.98
C ARG A 89 -4.33 10.50 4.98
N SER A 90 -3.45 9.73 4.36
CA SER A 90 -3.55 8.26 4.34
C SER A 90 -3.43 7.68 5.74
N VAL A 91 -2.49 8.19 6.54
CA VAL A 91 -2.30 7.80 7.93
C VAL A 91 -3.54 8.13 8.76
N PHE A 92 -4.03 9.37 8.68
CA PHE A 92 -5.21 9.81 9.42
C PHE A 92 -6.47 9.02 9.03
N PHE A 93 -6.72 8.83 7.73
CA PHE A 93 -7.85 8.05 7.24
C PHE A 93 -7.81 6.61 7.75
N SER A 94 -6.63 5.99 7.80
CA SER A 94 -6.47 4.61 8.24
C SER A 94 -6.71 4.38 9.73
N ILE A 95 -6.70 5.44 10.56
CA ILE A 95 -7.04 5.32 11.99
C ILE A 95 -8.47 4.82 12.17
N PHE A 96 -9.38 5.28 11.32
CA PHE A 96 -10.81 4.94 11.36
C PHE A 96 -11.14 3.58 10.70
N LEU A 97 -10.15 2.91 10.16
CA LEU A 97 -10.33 1.61 9.52
C LEU A 97 -10.00 0.48 10.49
N ASN A 98 -10.73 -0.64 10.37
CA ASN A 98 -10.51 -1.83 11.18
C ASN A 98 -9.69 -2.87 10.42
N ALA A 99 -8.62 -3.35 11.03
CA ALA A 99 -7.82 -4.47 10.55
C ALA A 99 -7.11 -5.17 11.71
N LYS A 100 -6.72 -6.42 11.49
CA LYS A 100 -5.94 -7.19 12.47
C LYS A 100 -4.54 -6.60 12.66
N TYR A 101 -3.92 -6.19 11.55
CA TYR A 101 -2.60 -5.57 11.54
C TYR A 101 -2.60 -4.29 10.70
N LYS A 102 -2.11 -3.19 11.29
CA LYS A 102 -1.90 -1.92 10.60
C LYS A 102 -0.42 -1.59 10.59
N ILE A 103 0.11 -1.35 9.39
CA ILE A 103 1.53 -1.12 9.16
C ILE A 103 1.69 0.16 8.35
N VAL A 104 2.62 1.01 8.73
CA VAL A 104 2.86 2.27 8.05
C VAL A 104 4.33 2.49 7.76
N VAL A 105 4.63 2.96 6.55
CA VAL A 105 5.95 3.44 6.15
C VAL A 105 5.94 4.97 6.26
N LEU A 106 6.73 5.52 7.15
CA LEU A 106 6.81 6.95 7.43
C LEU A 106 8.14 7.52 6.96
N LYS A 107 8.17 8.76 6.52
CA LYS A 107 9.42 9.50 6.28
C LYS A 107 10.06 9.93 7.59
N ASP A 108 9.24 10.46 8.50
CA ASP A 108 9.63 10.87 9.84
C ASP A 108 8.51 10.47 10.82
N TRP A 109 8.87 9.92 11.97
CA TRP A 109 7.91 9.46 12.98
C TRP A 109 7.45 10.55 13.95
N ARG A 110 8.22 11.63 14.11
CA ARG A 110 7.96 12.67 15.14
C ARG A 110 6.56 13.26 15.08
N PRO A 111 6.01 13.61 13.90
CA PRO A 111 4.64 14.12 13.80
C PRO A 111 3.56 13.10 14.17
N TYR A 112 3.94 11.84 14.33
CA TYR A 112 3.03 10.71 14.49
C TYR A 112 3.18 10.00 15.84
N LEU A 113 3.83 10.64 16.82
CA LEU A 113 4.12 10.01 18.10
C LEU A 113 2.87 9.43 18.78
N LEU A 114 1.77 10.16 18.80
CA LEU A 114 0.49 9.72 19.36
C LEU A 114 -0.19 8.63 18.49
N LEU A 115 0.14 8.59 17.21
CA LEU A 115 -0.48 7.64 16.27
C LEU A 115 0.13 6.24 16.36
N LYS A 116 1.25 6.05 17.07
CA LYS A 116 1.83 4.73 17.34
C LYS A 116 0.83 3.77 17.98
N LEU A 117 -0.10 4.30 18.76
CA LEU A 117 -1.14 3.50 19.42
C LEU A 117 -2.10 2.82 18.42
N PHE A 118 -2.20 3.33 17.20
CA PHE A 118 -3.11 2.83 16.16
C PHE A 118 -2.43 1.91 15.15
N PHE A 119 -1.11 1.73 15.24
CA PHE A 119 -0.35 0.91 14.30
C PHE A 119 0.41 -0.18 15.02
N ASN A 120 0.31 -1.40 14.53
CA ASN A 120 1.04 -2.54 15.08
C ASN A 120 2.54 -2.47 14.76
N LYS A 121 2.87 -1.98 13.55
CA LYS A 121 4.25 -1.83 13.09
C LYS A 121 4.40 -0.54 12.29
N TYR A 122 5.56 0.10 12.43
CA TYR A 122 5.92 1.25 11.61
C TYR A 122 7.37 1.13 11.13
N ILE A 123 7.63 1.66 9.95
CA ILE A 123 8.94 1.67 9.32
C ILE A 123 9.27 3.12 9.00
N ILE A 124 10.47 3.55 9.38
CA ILE A 124 10.98 4.87 8.98
C ILE A 124 11.76 4.67 7.69
N ASN A 125 11.29 5.32 6.65
CA ASN A 125 11.97 5.34 5.37
C ASN A 125 13.19 6.25 5.47
N SER A 126 14.38 5.69 5.65
CA SER A 126 15.60 6.48 5.64
C SER A 126 15.92 6.90 4.20
N GLU A 127 16.36 8.15 4.02
CA GLU A 127 16.76 8.68 2.69
C GLU A 127 17.95 7.91 2.08
N VAL A 128 18.68 7.16 2.90
CA VAL A 128 19.86 6.37 2.51
C VAL A 128 19.50 5.03 1.88
N LYS A 129 18.27 4.50 2.11
CA LYS A 129 17.85 3.22 1.57
C LYS A 129 16.97 3.40 0.34
N SER A 130 17.18 2.54 -0.66
CA SER A 130 16.31 2.52 -1.83
C SER A 130 14.87 2.15 -1.44
N GLN A 131 13.88 2.56 -2.24
CA GLN A 131 12.49 2.12 -2.03
C GLN A 131 12.35 0.59 -2.11
N TYR A 132 13.19 -0.04 -2.92
CA TYR A 132 13.26 -1.49 -3.01
C TYR A 132 13.64 -2.14 -1.66
N ASP A 133 14.67 -1.63 -1.00
CA ASP A 133 15.12 -2.16 0.29
C ASP A 133 14.05 -1.97 1.37
N ASN A 134 13.40 -0.82 1.37
CA ASN A 134 12.32 -0.53 2.32
C ASN A 134 11.12 -1.48 2.13
N PHE A 135 10.73 -1.76 0.90
CA PHE A 135 9.61 -2.67 0.64
C PHE A 135 9.99 -4.13 0.84
N THR A 136 11.24 -4.49 0.56
CA THR A 136 11.77 -5.82 0.90
C THR A 136 11.78 -6.02 2.41
N PHE A 137 12.24 -5.03 3.17
CA PHE A 137 12.19 -5.07 4.62
C PHE A 137 10.75 -5.16 5.15
N LEU A 138 9.82 -4.37 4.58
CA LEU A 138 8.40 -4.43 4.92
C LEU A 138 7.81 -5.82 4.67
N ALA A 139 8.09 -6.41 3.51
CA ALA A 139 7.60 -7.74 3.17
C ALA A 139 8.09 -8.79 4.17
N ASN A 140 9.37 -8.76 4.51
CA ASN A 140 9.95 -9.66 5.52
C ASN A 140 9.32 -9.45 6.91
N LEU A 141 8.97 -8.20 7.25
CA LEU A 141 8.33 -7.88 8.54
C LEU A 141 6.95 -8.51 8.71
N ILE A 142 6.28 -8.83 7.61
CA ILE A 142 4.97 -9.49 7.56
C ILE A 142 5.06 -10.92 6.98
N ASP A 143 6.24 -11.52 7.08
CA ASP A 143 6.53 -12.90 6.68
C ASP A 143 6.21 -13.22 5.20
N LEU A 144 6.32 -12.22 4.33
CA LEU A 144 6.19 -12.42 2.89
C LEU A 144 7.55 -12.71 2.24
N LYS A 145 7.63 -13.75 1.45
CA LYS A 145 8.82 -14.06 0.64
C LYS A 145 8.92 -13.09 -0.54
N VAL A 146 9.97 -12.28 -0.56
CA VAL A 146 10.24 -11.36 -1.67
C VAL A 146 11.00 -12.07 -2.79
N ASP A 147 10.55 -11.84 -4.02
CA ASP A 147 11.33 -12.26 -5.19
C ASP A 147 12.50 -11.28 -5.40
N LYS A 148 13.72 -11.77 -5.20
CA LYS A 148 14.94 -10.99 -5.40
C LYS A 148 15.29 -10.79 -6.88
N ASN A 149 14.47 -11.30 -7.81
CA ASN A 149 14.77 -11.23 -9.24
C ASN A 149 14.42 -9.84 -9.81
N ILE A 150 15.33 -8.89 -9.63
CA ILE A 150 15.24 -7.48 -10.09
C ILE A 150 15.05 -7.39 -11.62
N SER A 151 15.35 -8.44 -12.38
CA SER A 151 15.18 -8.47 -13.83
C SER A 151 13.73 -8.23 -14.27
N TYR A 152 12.77 -8.62 -13.45
CA TYR A 152 11.34 -8.41 -13.70
C TYR A 152 10.97 -6.92 -13.75
N TYR A 153 11.56 -6.09 -12.89
CA TYR A 153 11.33 -4.65 -12.85
C TYR A 153 12.09 -3.89 -13.94
N LYS A 154 13.28 -4.34 -14.32
CA LYS A 154 14.03 -3.77 -15.45
C LYS A 154 13.26 -3.92 -16.76
N ASN A 155 12.68 -5.09 -17.03
CA ASN A 155 11.93 -5.32 -18.27
C ASN A 155 10.64 -4.48 -18.38
N TYR A 156 10.02 -4.09 -17.27
CA TYR A 156 8.81 -3.27 -17.28
C TYR A 156 9.10 -1.77 -17.51
N LEU A 157 10.24 -1.28 -17.01
CA LEU A 157 10.66 0.11 -17.19
C LEU A 157 11.14 0.41 -18.63
N PHE A 158 11.58 -0.60 -19.36
CA PHE A 158 12.20 -0.44 -20.69
C PHE A 158 11.36 -0.93 -21.87
N LYS A 159 10.20 -1.55 -21.66
CA LYS A 159 9.31 -1.99 -22.75
C LYS A 159 8.46 -0.89 -23.39
N LYS A 160 8.69 0.37 -23.08
CA LYS A 160 7.96 1.52 -23.65
C LYS A 160 8.83 2.40 -24.56
N LYS A 161 9.72 1.79 -25.35
CA LYS A 161 10.37 2.44 -26.48
C LYS A 161 10.47 1.42 -27.61
N ASN A 162 9.34 1.18 -28.25
CA ASN A 162 9.27 0.77 -29.67
C ASN A 162 7.86 1.14 -30.15
#